data_3476fdfd7eb87f473fa6f7342c453291
#
_entry.id   3476fdfd7eb87f473fa6f7342c453291
#
_cell.length_a   1.000
_cell.length_b   1.000
_cell.length_c   1.000
_cell.angle_alpha   90.00
_cell.angle_beta   90.00
_cell.angle_gamma   90.00
#
_symmetry.space_group_name_H-M   'P 1'
#
loop_
_entity.id
_entity.type
_entity.pdbx_description
1 polymer ?
#
loop_
_entity_poly.entity_id
_entity_poly.type
_entity_poly.pdbx_seq_one_letter_code
_entity_poly.pdbx_strand_id
1 'polypeptide(L)'
;MRHRKGNYKLGRRSDHRLAMFRNLLTSLFRYERVMTTEAKAKAIRPTADEMVTLAKRESLHARRQVLAMVNDTVVVGRLFDTIAARFADRPGGYTRIVRVGPRPGDAAPMVYLELVDRAETPADGDKPKGKEKKERPPKGEASAPSRRKKKEKAAAASA
;
A
#
# COMPACT_ATOMS: atom_id res chain seq x y z
N MET A 1 34.55 -15.90 5.28
CA MET A 1 33.43 -15.25 5.97
C MET A 1 32.75 -14.21 5.08
N ARG A 2 31.42 -14.13 5.04
CA ARG A 2 30.65 -13.19 4.19
C ARG A 2 30.05 -12.06 5.05
N HIS A 3 30.89 -11.19 5.58
CA HIS A 3 30.45 -10.05 6.35
C HIS A 3 29.92 -8.92 5.45
N ARG A 4 28.93 -8.14 5.93
CA ARG A 4 28.32 -6.95 5.27
C ARG A 4 27.70 -7.19 3.89
N LYS A 5 27.41 -8.42 3.49
CA LYS A 5 26.66 -8.71 2.26
C LYS A 5 25.19 -8.86 2.58
N GLY A 6 24.41 -7.84 2.30
CA GLY A 6 22.96 -7.90 2.36
C GLY A 6 22.44 -9.00 1.42
N ASN A 7 21.98 -10.11 2.00
CA ASN A 7 21.81 -11.38 1.30
C ASN A 7 20.45 -11.54 0.57
N TYR A 8 19.67 -10.48 0.45
CA TYR A 8 18.36 -10.57 -0.19
C TYR A 8 18.45 -10.48 -1.71
N LYS A 9 18.77 -11.59 -2.36
CA LYS A 9 18.74 -11.68 -3.84
C LYS A 9 17.30 -11.61 -4.39
N LEU A 10 16.30 -12.07 -3.64
CA LEU A 10 14.87 -12.05 -3.96
C LEU A 10 14.53 -12.71 -5.30
N GLY A 11 15.35 -13.70 -5.75
CA GLY A 11 15.15 -14.36 -7.04
C GLY A 11 15.28 -13.42 -8.25
N ARG A 12 16.00 -12.29 -8.14
CA ARG A 12 16.11 -11.26 -9.19
C ARG A 12 17.53 -10.96 -9.59
N ARG A 13 17.73 -10.57 -10.85
CA ARG A 13 18.98 -10.00 -11.34
C ARG A 13 19.25 -8.66 -10.62
N SER A 14 20.48 -8.20 -10.60
CA SER A 14 20.90 -7.02 -9.84
C SER A 14 20.20 -5.75 -10.28
N ASP A 15 20.08 -5.54 -11.58
CA ASP A 15 19.40 -4.40 -12.21
C ASP A 15 17.90 -4.36 -11.87
N HIS A 16 17.21 -5.48 -12.06
CA HIS A 16 15.79 -5.60 -11.70
C HIS A 16 15.55 -5.43 -10.18
N ARG A 17 16.43 -5.96 -9.34
CA ARG A 17 16.34 -5.78 -7.89
C ARG A 17 16.51 -4.32 -7.50
N LEU A 18 17.48 -3.62 -8.10
CA LEU A 18 17.69 -2.20 -7.85
C LEU A 18 16.50 -1.36 -8.29
N ALA A 19 15.94 -1.62 -9.47
CA ALA A 19 14.73 -0.94 -9.95
C ALA A 19 13.54 -1.18 -9.00
N MET A 20 13.35 -2.41 -8.53
CA MET A 20 12.32 -2.73 -7.53
C MET A 20 12.52 -1.93 -6.23
N PHE A 21 13.75 -1.80 -5.74
CA PHE A 21 14.04 -1.01 -4.52
C PHE A 21 13.73 0.48 -4.74
N ARG A 22 14.12 1.05 -5.87
CA ARG A 22 13.81 2.44 -6.24
C ARG A 22 12.29 2.69 -6.23
N ASN A 23 11.52 1.81 -6.85
CA ASN A 23 10.07 1.92 -6.89
C ASN A 23 9.43 1.81 -5.49
N LEU A 24 9.90 0.86 -4.66
CA LEU A 24 9.40 0.71 -3.29
C LEU A 24 9.73 1.92 -2.41
N LEU A 25 10.95 2.48 -2.52
CA LEU A 25 11.35 3.69 -1.80
C LEU A 25 10.51 4.90 -2.23
N THR A 26 10.34 5.10 -3.53
CA THR A 26 9.50 6.18 -4.07
C THR A 26 8.06 6.07 -3.54
N SER A 27 7.49 4.87 -3.55
CA SER A 27 6.15 4.62 -3.01
C SER A 27 6.09 4.83 -1.49
N LEU A 28 7.10 4.38 -0.75
CA LEU A 28 7.18 4.55 0.71
C LEU A 28 7.19 6.03 1.10
N PHE A 29 8.05 6.86 0.47
CA PHE A 29 8.14 8.28 0.79
C PHE A 29 6.95 9.09 0.24
N ARG A 30 6.27 8.60 -0.80
CA ARG A 30 5.06 9.24 -1.34
C ARG A 30 3.84 9.01 -0.46
N TYR A 31 3.61 7.78 -0.03
CA TYR A 31 2.40 7.35 0.69
C TYR A 31 2.63 7.08 2.17
N GLU A 32 3.87 7.14 2.64
CA GLU A 32 4.32 6.85 4.00
C GLU A 32 4.03 5.42 4.48
N ARG A 33 3.38 4.61 3.63
CA ARG A 33 3.02 3.21 3.89
C ARG A 33 2.95 2.43 2.58
N VAL A 34 3.54 1.23 2.56
CA VAL A 34 3.51 0.33 1.40
C VAL A 34 3.23 -1.09 1.85
N MET A 35 2.26 -1.75 1.20
CA MET A 35 2.01 -3.18 1.41
C MET A 35 2.92 -4.01 0.50
N THR A 36 3.67 -4.94 1.08
CA THR A 36 4.58 -5.82 0.34
C THR A 36 4.82 -7.13 1.08
N THR A 37 5.60 -8.04 0.49
CA THR A 37 6.00 -9.27 1.18
C THR A 37 7.07 -8.99 2.24
N GLU A 38 7.08 -9.78 3.31
CA GLU A 38 8.02 -9.61 4.44
C GLU A 38 9.48 -9.60 4.00
N ALA A 39 9.87 -10.49 3.06
CA ALA A 39 11.24 -10.54 2.53
C ALA A 39 11.66 -9.24 1.83
N LYS A 40 10.76 -8.62 1.04
CA LYS A 40 11.03 -7.34 0.38
C LYS A 40 11.10 -6.20 1.38
N ALA A 41 10.20 -6.15 2.36
CA ALA A 41 10.22 -5.14 3.41
C ALA A 41 11.51 -5.18 4.23
N LYS A 42 11.94 -6.38 4.65
CA LYS A 42 13.22 -6.57 5.37
C LYS A 42 14.43 -6.15 4.53
N ALA A 43 14.38 -6.40 3.22
CA ALA A 43 15.48 -6.06 2.32
C ALA A 43 15.63 -4.55 2.09
N ILE A 44 14.51 -3.82 2.01
CA ILE A 44 14.50 -2.37 1.71
C ILE A 44 14.66 -1.49 2.96
N ARG A 45 14.31 -1.99 4.13
CA ARG A 45 14.33 -1.25 5.39
C ARG A 45 15.64 -0.52 5.68
N PRO A 46 16.83 -1.16 5.58
CA PRO A 46 18.10 -0.46 5.82
C PRO A 46 18.32 0.71 4.87
N THR A 47 17.98 0.55 3.59
CA THR A 47 18.12 1.60 2.59
C THR A 47 17.14 2.75 2.85
N ALA A 48 15.91 2.45 3.28
CA ALA A 48 14.94 3.48 3.65
C ALA A 48 15.42 4.30 4.86
N ASP A 49 15.94 3.64 5.89
CA ASP A 49 16.50 4.31 7.07
C ASP A 49 17.74 5.16 6.71
N GLU A 50 18.60 4.69 5.79
CA GLU A 50 19.73 5.45 5.28
C GLU A 50 19.28 6.72 4.54
N MET A 51 18.24 6.63 3.69
CA MET A 51 17.71 7.81 2.96
C MET A 51 17.17 8.87 3.91
N VAL A 52 16.47 8.48 4.99
CA VAL A 52 16.01 9.43 6.01
C VAL A 52 17.19 10.06 6.76
N THR A 53 18.21 9.26 7.08
CA THR A 53 19.44 9.80 7.73
C THR A 53 20.17 10.79 6.84
N LEU A 54 20.25 10.53 5.52
CA LEU A 54 20.82 11.49 4.56
C LEU A 54 19.97 12.77 4.47
N ALA A 55 18.66 12.64 4.47
CA ALA A 55 17.75 13.79 4.40
C ALA A 55 17.93 14.74 5.62
N LYS A 56 18.14 14.18 6.81
CA LYS A 56 18.42 14.98 8.04
C LYS A 56 19.70 15.81 7.97
N ARG A 57 20.64 15.51 7.06
CA ARG A 57 21.87 16.30 6.90
C ARG A 57 21.68 17.59 6.12
N GLU A 58 20.56 17.75 5.42
CA GLU A 58 20.16 18.94 4.63
C GLU A 58 21.20 19.46 3.62
N SER A 59 22.24 18.67 3.32
CA SER A 59 23.30 19.09 2.40
C SER A 59 22.93 18.80 0.94
N LEU A 60 23.45 19.63 0.02
CA LEU A 60 23.32 19.39 -1.42
C LEU A 60 23.86 18.02 -1.83
N HIS A 61 24.99 17.59 -1.20
CA HIS A 61 25.57 16.28 -1.44
C HIS A 61 24.60 15.15 -1.04
N ALA A 62 24.00 15.24 0.14
CA ALA A 62 23.00 14.27 0.59
C ALA A 62 21.79 14.22 -0.36
N ARG A 63 21.29 15.38 -0.82
CA ARG A 63 20.18 15.44 -1.79
C ARG A 63 20.52 14.75 -3.10
N ARG A 64 21.74 14.92 -3.62
CA ARG A 64 22.22 14.21 -4.82
C ARG A 64 22.28 12.70 -4.62
N GLN A 65 22.74 12.22 -3.45
CA GLN A 65 22.76 10.78 -3.12
C GLN A 65 21.35 10.19 -3.06
N VAL A 66 20.41 10.88 -2.44
CA VAL A 66 19.00 10.44 -2.40
C VAL A 66 18.40 10.39 -3.80
N LEU A 67 18.65 11.41 -4.65
CA LEU A 67 18.18 11.45 -6.05
C LEU A 67 18.72 10.30 -6.90
N ALA A 68 19.90 9.76 -6.60
CA ALA A 68 20.43 8.58 -7.28
C ALA A 68 19.59 7.31 -7.01
N MET A 69 18.87 7.26 -5.89
CA MET A 69 18.01 6.14 -5.53
C MET A 69 16.52 6.43 -5.77
N VAL A 70 16.05 7.63 -5.49
CA VAL A 70 14.65 8.06 -5.68
C VAL A 70 14.62 9.07 -6.81
N ASN A 71 14.21 8.62 -8.01
CA ASN A 71 14.27 9.46 -9.22
C ASN A 71 13.18 10.55 -9.29
N ASP A 72 12.25 10.58 -8.35
CA ASP A 72 11.16 11.54 -8.29
C ASP A 72 11.55 12.74 -7.44
N THR A 73 11.75 13.89 -8.07
CA THR A 73 12.15 15.14 -7.42
C THR A 73 11.12 15.66 -6.42
N VAL A 74 9.83 15.46 -6.69
CA VAL A 74 8.74 15.88 -5.79
C VAL A 74 8.77 15.05 -4.50
N VAL A 75 8.97 13.75 -4.63
CA VAL A 75 9.09 12.85 -3.47
C VAL A 75 10.34 13.16 -2.66
N VAL A 76 11.45 13.48 -3.32
CA VAL A 76 12.68 13.90 -2.64
C VAL A 76 12.48 15.23 -1.92
N GLY A 77 11.82 16.23 -2.53
CA GLY A 77 11.44 17.47 -1.85
C GLY A 77 10.66 17.15 -0.56
N ARG A 78 9.59 16.37 -0.65
CA ARG A 78 8.80 15.95 0.53
C ARG A 78 9.64 15.24 1.61
N LEU A 79 10.58 14.39 1.20
CA LEU A 79 11.48 13.70 2.14
C LEU A 79 12.32 14.68 2.94
N PHE A 80 12.90 15.71 2.31
CA PHE A 80 13.74 16.72 3.00
C PHE A 80 12.92 17.70 3.80
N ASP A 81 11.82 18.23 3.23
CA ASP A 81 11.08 19.35 3.82
C ASP A 81 10.11 18.87 4.93
N THR A 82 9.49 17.70 4.77
CA THR A 82 8.44 17.25 5.69
C THR A 82 8.87 16.05 6.53
N ILE A 83 9.39 15.00 5.90
CA ILE A 83 9.68 13.72 6.58
C ILE A 83 10.90 13.86 7.48
N ALA A 84 11.99 14.46 7.00
CA ALA A 84 13.22 14.63 7.77
C ALA A 84 12.98 15.44 9.05
N ALA A 85 12.18 16.51 8.98
CA ALA A 85 11.85 17.34 10.13
C ALA A 85 11.15 16.56 11.26
N ARG A 86 10.22 15.64 10.91
CA ARG A 86 9.53 14.80 11.90
C ARG A 86 10.46 13.85 12.66
N PHE A 87 11.56 13.46 12.03
CA PHE A 87 12.53 12.54 12.61
C PHE A 87 13.80 13.22 13.17
N ALA A 88 13.78 14.54 13.36
CA ALA A 88 14.95 15.30 13.80
C ALA A 88 15.59 14.70 15.06
N ASP A 89 14.80 14.38 16.08
CA ASP A 89 15.27 13.90 17.39
C ASP A 89 15.55 12.39 17.42
N ARG A 90 15.09 11.62 16.40
CA ARG A 90 15.24 10.18 16.40
C ARG A 90 16.57 9.76 15.78
N PRO A 91 17.43 9.00 16.47
CA PRO A 91 18.76 8.61 15.95
C PRO A 91 18.72 7.53 14.89
N GLY A 92 17.59 6.80 14.71
CA GLY A 92 17.44 5.73 13.74
C GLY A 92 16.14 4.95 13.89
N GLY A 93 15.93 3.90 13.05
CA GLY A 93 14.73 3.09 13.10
C GLY A 93 13.48 3.87 12.71
N TYR A 94 13.54 4.57 11.59
CA TYR A 94 12.46 5.42 11.08
C TYR A 94 11.31 4.64 10.47
N THR A 95 11.54 3.34 10.19
CA THR A 95 10.54 2.48 9.55
C THR A 95 10.10 1.35 10.47
N ARG A 96 8.83 0.96 10.35
CA ARG A 96 8.22 -0.15 11.07
C ARG A 96 7.60 -1.14 10.08
N ILE A 97 7.69 -2.43 10.42
CA ILE A 97 7.04 -3.53 9.67
C ILE A 97 5.87 -4.05 10.50
N VAL A 98 4.67 -3.93 9.96
CA VAL A 98 3.42 -4.44 10.57
C VAL A 98 2.93 -5.64 9.77
N ARG A 99 2.77 -6.79 10.41
CA ARG A 99 2.27 -8.01 9.75
C ARG A 99 0.79 -7.90 9.48
N VAL A 100 0.38 -8.30 8.27
CA VAL A 100 -1.03 -8.33 7.84
C VAL A 100 -1.57 -9.75 7.84
N GLY A 101 -0.81 -10.70 7.28
CA GLY A 101 -1.23 -12.09 7.14
C GLY A 101 -0.75 -12.70 5.83
N PRO A 102 -1.14 -13.93 5.54
CA PRO A 102 -0.79 -14.59 4.29
C PRO A 102 -1.61 -14.03 3.12
N ARG A 103 -1.00 -13.95 1.95
CA ARG A 103 -1.68 -13.59 0.71
C ARG A 103 -2.51 -14.75 0.19
N PRO A 104 -3.77 -14.51 -0.27
CA PRO A 104 -4.55 -15.55 -0.96
C PRO A 104 -3.80 -16.09 -2.18
N GLY A 105 -3.83 -17.40 -2.38
CA GLY A 105 -3.20 -18.10 -3.50
C GLY A 105 -1.87 -18.75 -3.13
N ASP A 106 -0.84 -17.98 -2.78
CA ASP A 106 0.51 -18.50 -2.52
C ASP A 106 0.93 -18.47 -1.04
N ALA A 107 0.03 -18.03 -0.15
CA ALA A 107 0.28 -17.90 1.28
C ALA A 107 1.53 -17.07 1.66
N ALA A 108 2.02 -16.21 0.75
CA ALA A 108 3.17 -15.37 1.03
C ALA A 108 2.88 -14.42 2.20
N PRO A 109 3.77 -14.27 3.19
CA PRO A 109 3.57 -13.37 4.32
C PRO A 109 3.59 -11.92 3.85
N MET A 110 2.46 -11.23 4.00
CA MET A 110 2.28 -9.83 3.64
C MET A 110 2.47 -8.92 4.86
N VAL A 111 3.10 -7.78 4.62
CA VAL A 111 3.36 -6.77 5.65
C VAL A 111 3.12 -5.37 5.11
N TYR A 112 2.83 -4.45 6.01
CA TYR A 112 3.01 -3.03 5.76
C TYR A 112 4.40 -2.62 6.21
N LEU A 113 5.12 -1.94 5.33
CA LEU A 113 6.28 -1.13 5.67
C LEU A 113 5.81 0.31 5.76
N GLU A 114 5.97 0.93 6.91
CA GLU A 114 5.47 2.29 7.16
C GLU A 114 6.51 3.13 7.92
N LEU A 115 6.40 4.45 7.81
CA LEU A 115 7.15 5.38 8.65
C LEU A 115 6.54 5.38 10.07
N VAL A 116 7.39 5.42 11.10
CA VAL A 116 6.94 5.32 12.51
C VAL A 116 6.07 6.52 12.89
N ASP A 117 6.48 7.72 12.50
CA ASP A 117 5.76 8.98 12.76
C ASP A 117 5.02 9.40 11.49
N ARG A 118 4.08 8.56 11.06
CA ARG A 118 3.27 8.81 9.87
C ARG A 118 2.28 9.95 10.15
N ALA A 119 2.12 10.85 9.17
CA ALA A 119 1.00 11.79 9.17
C ALA A 119 -0.31 10.97 9.02
N GLU A 120 -1.22 11.09 9.97
CA GLU A 120 -2.52 10.43 9.90
C GLU A 120 -3.29 10.99 8.69
N THR A 121 -3.46 10.15 7.67
CA THR A 121 -4.38 10.48 6.58
C THR A 121 -5.78 10.00 6.97
N PRO A 122 -6.83 10.79 6.75
CA PRO A 122 -8.20 10.43 7.16
C PRO A 122 -8.74 9.13 6.53
N ALA A 123 -8.05 8.56 5.56
CA ALA A 123 -8.41 7.29 4.91
C ALA A 123 -8.08 6.01 5.72
N ASP A 124 -7.32 6.09 6.81
CA ASP A 124 -6.94 4.91 7.60
C ASP A 124 -7.94 4.55 8.73
N GLY A 125 -8.99 5.36 8.91
CA GLY A 125 -10.01 5.17 9.94
C GLY A 125 -11.15 4.21 9.58
N ASP A 126 -11.28 3.80 8.33
CA ASP A 126 -12.36 2.92 7.90
C ASP A 126 -11.95 1.45 7.95
N LYS A 127 -11.94 0.90 9.16
CA LYS A 127 -12.19 -0.53 9.35
C LYS A 127 -13.68 -0.72 9.13
N PRO A 128 -14.14 -1.60 8.23
CA PRO A 128 -15.54 -1.97 8.19
C PRO A 128 -15.90 -2.61 9.53
N LYS A 129 -16.50 -1.84 10.42
CA LYS A 129 -17.22 -2.36 11.59
C LYS A 129 -18.26 -3.35 11.08
N GLY A 130 -18.27 -4.48 11.74
CA GLY A 130 -19.03 -5.67 11.52
C GLY A 130 -20.38 -5.51 10.85
N LYS A 131 -20.65 -6.51 10.00
CA LYS A 131 -21.94 -6.84 9.44
C LYS A 131 -23.05 -6.61 10.47
N GLU A 132 -23.78 -5.53 10.36
CA GLU A 132 -25.12 -5.43 10.91
C GLU A 132 -25.97 -6.51 10.26
N LYS A 133 -26.39 -7.43 11.10
CA LYS A 133 -27.32 -8.50 10.82
C LYS A 133 -28.62 -7.89 10.35
N LYS A 134 -28.84 -7.81 9.05
CA LYS A 134 -30.11 -7.43 8.48
C LYS A 134 -31.13 -8.47 8.92
N GLU A 135 -31.96 -8.11 9.88
CA GLU A 135 -33.17 -8.84 10.25
C GLU A 135 -34.06 -8.98 9.00
N ARG A 136 -34.39 -10.23 8.71
CA ARG A 136 -35.39 -10.57 7.70
C ARG A 136 -36.75 -10.10 8.23
N PRO A 137 -37.56 -9.39 7.43
CA PRO A 137 -38.96 -9.16 7.78
C PRO A 137 -39.74 -10.48 7.73
N PRO A 138 -40.75 -10.66 8.61
CA PRO A 138 -41.52 -11.90 8.70
C PRO A 138 -42.39 -12.10 7.45
N LYS A 139 -42.40 -13.38 7.03
CA LYS A 139 -43.30 -13.90 6.02
C LYS A 139 -44.76 -13.75 6.49
N GLY A 140 -45.50 -12.85 5.90
CA GLY A 140 -46.97 -12.76 5.99
C GLY A 140 -47.60 -13.50 4.81
N GLU A 141 -48.67 -14.21 5.16
CA GLU A 141 -49.40 -15.25 4.46
C GLU A 141 -50.08 -14.88 3.14
N ALA A 142 -50.27 -15.92 2.40
CA ALA A 142 -51.13 -16.27 1.29
C ALA A 142 -52.32 -15.35 0.95
N SER A 143 -52.52 -15.10 -0.32
CA SER A 143 -53.76 -15.35 -1.02
C SER A 143 -53.56 -15.37 -2.53
N ALA A 144 -53.90 -16.51 -3.13
CA ALA A 144 -54.15 -16.73 -4.56
C ALA A 144 -55.66 -16.55 -4.81
N PRO A 145 -56.16 -16.78 -6.03
CA PRO A 145 -55.83 -16.28 -7.37
C PRO A 145 -57.07 -15.61 -8.04
N SER A 146 -56.91 -14.80 -9.03
CA SER A 146 -58.01 -14.49 -9.94
C SER A 146 -57.57 -14.53 -11.41
N ARG A 147 -58.23 -15.37 -12.05
CA ARG A 147 -58.28 -15.87 -13.39
C ARG A 147 -59.04 -14.90 -14.32
N ARG A 148 -58.73 -14.95 -15.63
CA ARG A 148 -59.53 -14.52 -16.81
C ARG A 148 -59.34 -13.05 -17.24
N LYS A 149 -59.11 -12.79 -18.47
CA LYS A 149 -59.58 -13.13 -19.82
C LYS A 149 -58.70 -12.35 -20.79
N LYS A 150 -58.15 -12.94 -21.80
CA LYS A 150 -58.69 -13.19 -23.15
C LYS A 150 -58.56 -11.99 -24.11
N LYS A 151 -57.77 -12.27 -25.10
CA LYS A 151 -58.05 -12.09 -26.52
C LYS A 151 -57.94 -10.70 -27.20
N GLU A 152 -57.17 -10.84 -28.26
CA GLU A 152 -57.40 -10.22 -29.61
C GLU A 152 -56.94 -8.79 -29.79
N LYS A 153 -56.08 -8.52 -30.74
CA LYS A 153 -56.09 -8.61 -32.20
C LYS A 153 -54.68 -8.20 -32.65
N ALA A 154 -53.89 -8.91 -33.38
CA ALA A 154 -54.01 -9.24 -34.81
C ALA A 154 -54.00 -7.99 -35.71
N ALA A 155 -52.93 -7.94 -36.47
CA ALA A 155 -52.85 -7.67 -37.88
C ALA A 155 -52.83 -6.21 -38.40
N ALA A 156 -51.99 -6.13 -39.34
CA ALA A 156 -51.95 -5.30 -40.54
C ALA A 156 -51.18 -3.98 -40.38
N ALA A 157 -50.36 -3.52 -41.24
CA ALA A 157 -49.89 -3.96 -42.55
C ALA A 157 -48.83 -2.92 -42.95
N SER A 158 -47.79 -3.44 -43.58
CA SER A 158 -47.23 -2.92 -44.85
C SER A 158 -47.39 -1.44 -45.22
N ALA A 159 -46.32 -0.78 -45.30
CA ALA A 159 -45.83 -0.13 -46.53
C ALA A 159 -44.34 0.26 -46.30
#